data_c880309b3364e0df5e9331984cadfc20
#
_entry.id   c880309b3364e0df5e9331984cadfc20
#
_cell.length_a   1.000
_cell.length_b   1.000
_cell.length_c   1.000
_cell.angle_alpha   90.00
_cell.angle_beta   90.00
_cell.angle_gamma   90.00
#
_symmetry.space_group_name_H-M   'P 1'
#
loop_
_entity.id
_entity.type
_entity.pdbx_description
1 polymer ?
#
loop_
_entity_poly.entity_id
_entity_poly.type
_entity_poly.pdbx_seq_one_letter_code
_entity_poly.pdbx_strand_id
1 'polypeptide(L)' 'MNKQDKFVTKWITWVVMPDGYTYMSPVIEDNKDACESRYGEMMKDPDWNGYKFIHVPIDIPVPDETTNKVVKEEDND' A
#
# COMPACT_ATOMS: atom_id res chain seq x y z
N MET A 1 -25.86 -5.49 10.36
CA MET A 1 -25.38 -5.13 10.36
C MET A 1 -24.32 -5.10 9.87
N ASN A 2 -23.72 -4.63 9.49
CA ASN A 2 -22.76 -4.64 9.02
C ASN A 2 -21.84 -3.90 9.50
N LYS A 3 -20.96 -4.25 10.03
CA LYS A 3 -20.04 -3.63 10.51
C LYS A 3 -18.99 -3.50 9.66
N GLN A 4 -18.93 -4.05 8.61
CA GLN A 4 -17.96 -3.98 7.76
C GLN A 4 -17.85 -2.75 7.03
N ASP A 5 -18.43 -1.73 7.29
CA ASP A 5 -18.37 -0.49 6.62
C ASP A 5 -17.12 0.28 6.88
N LYS A 6 -16.25 -0.17 7.72
CA LYS A 6 -15.05 0.55 8.00
C LYS A 6 -13.94 0.20 7.06
N PHE A 7 -13.18 1.19 6.64
CA PHE A 7 -12.06 0.98 5.75
C PHE A 7 -10.90 1.85 6.20
N VAL A 8 -9.71 1.42 5.87
CA VAL A 8 -8.53 2.21 6.12
C VAL A 8 -7.95 2.52 4.77
N THR A 9 -7.61 3.77 4.52
CA THR A 9 -7.04 4.14 3.24
C THR A 9 -5.54 4.08 3.34
N LYS A 10 -4.94 3.33 2.45
CA LYS A 10 -3.50 3.23 2.35
C LYS A 10 -3.11 3.61 0.95
N TRP A 11 -1.82 3.72 0.70
CA TRP A 11 -1.34 4.12 -0.61
C TRP A 11 -0.39 3.09 -1.16
N ILE A 12 -0.51 2.79 -2.43
CA ILE A 12 0.37 1.86 -3.09
C ILE A 12 0.95 2.55 -4.30
N THR A 13 1.98 1.95 -4.88
CA THR A 13 2.64 2.53 -6.02
C THR A 13 2.72 1.52 -7.14
N TRP A 14 2.33 1.96 -8.34
CA TRP A 14 2.49 1.16 -9.53
C TRP A 14 3.79 1.62 -10.18
N VAL A 15 4.60 0.65 -10.60
CA VAL A 15 5.87 0.95 -11.23
C VAL A 15 5.71 0.66 -12.71
N VAL A 16 5.98 1.65 -13.54
CA VAL A 16 5.87 1.51 -14.98
C VAL A 16 7.28 1.51 -15.53
N MET A 17 7.67 0.42 -16.14
CA MET A 17 9.02 0.28 -16.68
C MET A 17 9.12 0.99 -18.02
N PRO A 18 10.32 1.26 -18.46
CA PRO A 18 10.50 1.98 -19.75
C PRO A 18 9.83 1.30 -20.92
N ASP A 19 9.70 -0.01 -20.90
CA ASP A 19 9.09 -0.72 -22.01
C ASP A 19 7.56 -0.79 -21.86
N GLY A 20 7.02 -0.18 -20.81
CA GLY A 20 5.59 -0.15 -20.62
C GLY A 20 5.06 -1.22 -19.68
N TYR A 21 5.87 -2.20 -19.31
CA TYR A 21 5.43 -3.21 -18.39
C TYR A 21 5.14 -2.56 -17.03
N THR A 22 4.05 -2.90 -16.41
CA THR A 22 3.62 -2.25 -15.18
C THR A 22 3.37 -3.29 -14.11
N TYR A 23 3.83 -3.04 -12.91
CA TYR A 23 3.58 -3.95 -11.80
C TYR A 23 3.40 -3.14 -10.52
N MET A 24 2.77 -3.75 -9.54
CA MET A 24 2.50 -3.08 -8.29
C MET A 24 3.62 -3.35 -7.32
N SER A 25 4.14 -2.30 -6.71
CA SER A 25 5.15 -2.46 -5.69
C SER A 25 4.50 -3.10 -4.47
N PRO A 26 5.20 -4.00 -3.79
CA PRO A 26 4.61 -4.66 -2.62
C PRO A 26 4.57 -3.78 -1.38
N VAL A 27 5.10 -2.58 -1.45
CA VAL A 27 5.15 -1.71 -0.29
C VAL A 27 3.86 -0.91 -0.16
N ILE A 28 3.28 -0.90 1.03
CA ILE A 28 2.06 -0.15 1.29
C ILE A 28 2.42 0.93 2.28
N GLU A 29 2.05 2.17 1.96
CA GLU A 29 2.37 3.30 2.80
C GLU A 29 1.10 3.90 3.38
N ASP A 30 1.26 4.69 4.43
CA ASP A 30 0.11 5.26 5.11
C ASP A 30 -0.46 6.46 4.37
N ASN A 31 0.32 7.15 3.59
CA ASN A 31 -0.17 8.31 2.90
C ASN A 31 0.65 8.56 1.64
N LYS A 32 0.18 9.51 0.84
CA LYS A 32 0.81 9.78 -0.42
C LYS A 32 2.21 10.32 -0.26
N ASP A 33 2.41 11.17 0.76
CA ASP A 33 3.71 11.76 0.98
C ASP A 33 4.76 10.71 1.25
N ALA A 34 4.40 9.65 1.95
CA ALA A 34 5.33 8.58 2.23
C ALA A 34 5.73 7.86 0.95
N CYS A 35 4.78 7.71 0.03
CA CYS A 35 5.11 7.13 -1.25
C CYS A 35 6.06 8.02 -2.02
N GLU A 36 5.78 9.30 -2.03
CA GLU A 36 6.63 10.23 -2.77
C GLU A 36 8.02 10.27 -2.20
N SER A 37 8.14 10.18 -0.89
CA SER A 37 9.45 10.18 -0.29
C SER A 37 10.24 8.94 -0.64
N ARG A 38 9.56 7.81 -0.59
CA ARG A 38 10.23 6.55 -0.87
C ARG A 38 10.73 6.48 -2.31
N TYR A 39 9.90 6.83 -3.24
CA TYR A 39 10.27 6.67 -4.65
C TYR A 39 10.94 7.89 -5.25
N GLY A 40 10.89 9.01 -4.56
CA GLY A 40 11.52 10.21 -5.06
C GLY A 40 13.02 10.08 -5.19
N GLU A 41 13.63 9.35 -4.24
CA GLU A 41 15.06 9.18 -4.32
C GLU A 41 15.40 8.27 -5.48
N MET A 42 14.59 7.27 -5.75
CA MET A 42 14.85 6.37 -6.84
C MET A 42 14.79 7.09 -8.16
N MET A 43 13.91 8.05 -8.28
CA MET A 43 13.76 8.76 -9.54
C MET A 43 14.99 9.59 -9.86
N LYS A 44 15.81 9.88 -8.88
CA LYS A 44 17.00 10.66 -9.13
C LYS A 44 18.16 9.77 -9.54
N ASP A 45 18.02 8.48 -9.39
CA ASP A 45 19.08 7.54 -9.67
C ASP A 45 19.05 7.19 -11.15
N PRO A 46 20.16 7.28 -11.86
CA PRO A 46 20.18 6.97 -13.29
C PRO A 46 19.73 5.55 -13.60
N ASP A 47 19.87 4.63 -12.66
CA ASP A 47 19.45 3.27 -12.88
C ASP A 47 17.96 3.17 -13.06
N TRP A 48 17.20 4.16 -12.60
CA TRP A 48 15.75 4.15 -12.72
C TRP A 48 15.27 5.13 -13.78
N ASN A 49 16.16 5.52 -14.64
CA ASN A 49 15.78 6.47 -15.68
C ASN A 49 14.75 5.84 -16.59
N GLY A 50 13.68 6.52 -16.87
CA GLY A 50 12.61 6.00 -17.73
C GLY A 50 11.52 5.28 -16.98
N TYR A 51 11.70 5.01 -15.68
CA TYR A 51 10.65 4.40 -14.89
C TYR A 51 9.71 5.48 -14.40
N LYS A 52 8.46 5.10 -14.19
CA LYS A 52 7.47 6.01 -13.63
C LYS A 52 6.86 5.36 -12.43
N PHE A 53 6.53 6.16 -11.44
CA PHE A 53 5.93 5.66 -10.20
C PHE A 53 4.60 6.38 -10.03
N ILE A 54 3.53 5.63 -9.98
CA ILE A 54 2.18 6.19 -9.88
C ILE A 54 1.60 5.79 -8.55
N HIS A 55 1.31 6.75 -7.70
CA HIS A 55 0.82 6.49 -6.35
C HIS A 55 -0.69 6.61 -6.33
N VAL A 56 -1.37 5.59 -5.84
CA VAL A 56 -2.83 5.62 -5.80
C VAL A 56 -3.31 5.15 -4.44
N PRO A 57 -4.43 5.66 -3.98
CA PRO A 57 -4.98 5.20 -2.70
C PRO A 57 -5.81 3.95 -2.89
N ILE A 58 -5.85 3.12 -1.85
CA ILE A 58 -6.72 1.97 -1.85
C ILE A 58 -7.40 1.88 -0.49
N ASP A 59 -8.62 1.41 -0.47
CA ASP A 59 -9.36 1.26 0.76
C ASP A 59 -9.34 -0.19 1.15
N ILE A 60 -8.88 -0.45 2.36
CA ILE A 60 -8.75 -1.81 2.85
C ILE A 60 -9.79 -2.03 3.93
N PRO A 61 -10.63 -3.03 3.82
CA PRO A 61 -11.66 -3.28 4.82
C PRO A 61 -11.04 -3.61 6.17
N VAL A 62 -11.64 -3.10 7.22
CA VAL A 62 -11.16 -3.36 8.55
C VAL A 62 -11.91 -4.58 9.08
N PRO A 63 -11.22 -5.56 9.64
CA PRO A 63 -11.92 -6.75 10.12
C PRO A 63 -12.84 -6.42 11.25
N ASP A 64 -13.86 -7.26 11.37
CA ASP A 64 -14.79 -7.14 12.42
C ASP A 64 -14.09 -7.34 13.74
N GLU A 65 -14.57 -6.73 14.78
CA GLU A 65 -13.98 -6.89 16.08
C GLU A 65 -13.96 -8.27 16.57
N THR A 66 -14.93 -9.03 16.22
CA THR A 66 -14.98 -10.39 16.65
C THR A 66 -13.76 -11.14 16.15
N THR A 67 -13.35 -10.83 14.93
CA THR A 67 -12.21 -11.49 14.39
C THR A 67 -10.97 -11.14 15.19
N ASN A 68 -10.88 -9.93 15.59
CA ASN A 68 -9.75 -9.52 16.37
C ASN A 68 -9.68 -10.23 17.68
N LYS A 69 -10.81 -10.45 18.28
CA LYS A 69 -10.81 -11.12 19.53
C LYS A 69 -10.33 -12.52 19.41
N VAL A 70 -10.71 -13.16 18.37
CA VAL A 70 -10.28 -14.52 18.21
C VAL A 70 -8.78 -14.59 18.11
N VAL A 71 -8.19 -13.69 17.39
CA VAL A 71 -6.77 -13.68 17.28
C VAL A 71 -6.11 -13.48 18.60
N LYS A 72 -6.67 -12.62 19.39
CA LYS A 72 -6.11 -12.38 20.65
C LYS A 72 -6.13 -13.55 21.51
N GLU A 73 -7.16 -14.29 21.46
CA GLU A 73 -7.22 -15.41 22.30
C GLU A 73 -6.15 -16.37 22.04
N GLU A 74 -5.80 -16.51 20.82
CA GLU A 74 -4.78 -17.40 20.54
C GLU A 74 -3.53 -17.01 21.19
N ASP A 75 -3.26 -15.79 21.22
CA ASP A 75 -2.07 -15.35 21.83
C ASP A 75 -2.02 -15.63 23.26
N ASN A 76 -3.11 -15.62 23.87
CA ASN A 76 -3.13 -15.80 25.23
C ASN A 76 -2.99 -17.07 25.69
N ASP A 77 -3.19 -17.95 25.06
CA ASP A 77 -3.20 -19.15 25.54
C ASP A 77 -2.29 -19.65 25.79
#